data_cc5ade554072a3edd8c7f34840725388
#
_entry.id   cc5ade554072a3edd8c7f34840725388
#
_cell.length_a   1.000
_cell.length_b   1.000
_cell.length_c   1.000
_cell.angle_alpha   90.00
_cell.angle_beta   90.00
_cell.angle_gamma   90.00
#
_symmetry.space_group_name_H-M   'P 1'
#
loop_
_entity.id
_entity.type
_entity.pdbx_description
1 polymer ?
#
loop_
_entity_poly.entity_id
_entity_poly.type
_entity_poly.pdbx_seq_one_letter_code
_entity_poly.pdbx_strand_id
1 'polypeptide(L)'
;DSFDFIVGNPPYVPIEGLSEEEKARYKAEFETASGRFDLYILFLERALDLLAPDGRLTFVTPEKWEYVKAAAPLRKLLGARGIQVEEINHIEEDAFTGLVTFPSVTTIQGEGQGKTKVVLRDGTVHTTTLPDNGQSWAAKIRGADLSEMETGVTLGEVTTRVSAGMATGADSVFVEKRSEVPPSLKPDWVHPTVSGRQLGKNGSPRSDSVLICPYRANGTLVEEQELGAFGEWAQSHRARLEDRSCVKKAGKKWYAWHETPPMQDLLQPKIVFKDIEKEPRFWAERKGDVIPRHSVYYLVPDQGVSFDELLEYLNSPIAQEWMEANCQRAANGFLRLQSRVLRQLP
;
A
#
# COMPACT_ATOMS: atom_id res chain seq x y z
N ASP A 1 -25.33 26.06 18.73
CA ASP A 1 -25.10 27.07 17.67
C ASP A 1 -24.62 26.34 16.43
N SER A 2 -25.18 26.67 15.28
CA SER A 2 -24.78 26.14 13.96
C SER A 2 -24.28 27.30 13.08
N PHE A 3 -23.52 26.97 12.07
CA PHE A 3 -22.91 27.93 11.15
C PHE A 3 -23.41 27.69 9.71
N ASP A 4 -23.74 28.78 9.02
CA ASP A 4 -24.14 28.75 7.60
C ASP A 4 -22.92 28.52 6.68
N PHE A 5 -21.72 29.00 7.11
CA PHE A 5 -20.50 28.84 6.37
C PHE A 5 -19.34 28.43 7.28
N ILE A 6 -18.63 27.35 6.92
CA ILE A 6 -17.43 26.89 7.59
C ILE A 6 -16.33 26.76 6.53
N VAL A 7 -15.20 27.45 6.73
CA VAL A 7 -14.04 27.40 5.82
C VAL A 7 -12.79 27.12 6.64
N GLY A 8 -11.92 26.25 6.15
CA GLY A 8 -10.70 25.93 6.90
C GLY A 8 -9.67 25.13 6.15
N ASN A 9 -8.49 25.13 6.75
CA ASN A 9 -7.36 24.26 6.41
C ASN A 9 -6.94 23.56 7.73
N PRO A 10 -7.54 22.41 8.06
CA PRO A 10 -7.25 21.71 9.31
C PRO A 10 -5.82 21.12 9.32
N PRO A 11 -5.23 20.86 10.50
CA PRO A 11 -3.88 20.35 10.61
C PRO A 11 -3.76 18.90 10.09
N TYR A 12 -2.72 18.60 9.30
CA TYR A 12 -2.44 17.28 8.72
C TYR A 12 -1.51 16.47 9.63
N VAL A 13 -1.99 16.13 10.83
CA VAL A 13 -1.25 15.38 11.83
C VAL A 13 -1.71 13.92 11.82
N PRO A 14 -0.81 12.97 11.50
CA PRO A 14 -1.14 11.54 11.57
C PRO A 14 -1.21 11.09 13.02
N ILE A 15 -1.95 10.02 13.28
CA ILE A 15 -2.13 9.43 14.62
C ILE A 15 -0.81 9.16 15.36
N GLU A 16 0.26 8.87 14.62
CA GLU A 16 1.59 8.65 15.19
C GLU A 16 2.19 9.90 15.85
N GLY A 17 1.72 11.08 15.45
CA GLY A 17 2.12 12.36 16.05
C GLY A 17 1.33 12.74 17.32
N LEU A 18 0.34 11.94 17.73
CA LEU A 18 -0.50 12.19 18.90
C LEU A 18 -0.02 11.38 20.12
N SER A 19 -0.20 11.93 21.31
CA SER A 19 0.00 11.21 22.57
C SER A 19 -1.05 10.11 22.77
N GLU A 20 -0.77 9.13 23.65
CA GLU A 20 -1.74 8.07 23.94
C GLU A 20 -3.00 8.61 24.63
N GLU A 21 -2.89 9.67 25.43
CA GLU A 21 -4.01 10.35 26.05
C GLU A 21 -4.91 11.03 25.02
N GLU A 22 -4.33 11.75 24.06
CA GLU A 22 -5.08 12.36 22.94
C GLU A 22 -5.76 11.30 22.09
N LYS A 23 -5.07 10.20 21.75
CA LYS A 23 -5.67 9.09 21.01
C LYS A 23 -6.87 8.47 21.71
N ALA A 24 -6.77 8.27 23.05
CA ALA A 24 -7.86 7.71 23.83
C ALA A 24 -9.05 8.67 23.89
N ARG A 25 -8.80 9.97 24.11
CA ARG A 25 -9.84 11.01 24.12
C ARG A 25 -10.56 11.11 22.78
N TYR A 26 -9.82 11.22 21.67
CA TYR A 26 -10.45 11.35 20.36
C TYR A 26 -11.27 10.12 19.96
N LYS A 27 -10.80 8.90 20.30
CA LYS A 27 -11.58 7.67 20.06
C LYS A 27 -12.86 7.60 20.89
N ALA A 28 -12.92 8.28 22.03
CA ALA A 28 -14.13 8.37 22.84
C ALA A 28 -15.11 9.45 22.36
N GLU A 29 -14.60 10.51 21.71
CA GLU A 29 -15.38 11.69 21.31
C GLU A 29 -15.87 11.63 19.84
N PHE A 30 -15.16 10.93 18.94
CA PHE A 30 -15.42 10.96 17.49
C PHE A 30 -15.68 9.57 16.92
N GLU A 31 -16.75 9.44 16.13
CA GLU A 31 -17.08 8.19 15.43
C GLU A 31 -16.04 7.83 14.36
N THR A 32 -15.42 8.86 13.75
CA THR A 32 -14.42 8.68 12.70
C THR A 32 -13.01 8.38 13.22
N ALA A 33 -12.77 8.47 14.54
CA ALA A 33 -11.49 8.18 15.17
C ALA A 33 -11.19 6.67 15.22
N SER A 34 -11.13 6.01 14.06
CA SER A 34 -10.95 4.58 13.92
C SER A 34 -9.63 4.22 13.21
N GLY A 35 -8.93 3.21 13.71
CA GLY A 35 -7.68 2.72 13.11
C GLY A 35 -6.57 3.77 13.11
N ARG A 36 -5.96 3.98 11.94
CA ARG A 36 -4.87 4.96 11.72
C ARG A 36 -5.44 6.23 11.08
N PHE A 37 -6.21 6.99 11.82
CA PHE A 37 -6.78 8.25 11.36
C PHE A 37 -5.76 9.39 11.38
N ASP A 38 -6.02 10.41 10.58
CA ASP A 38 -5.34 11.71 10.66
C ASP A 38 -6.26 12.73 11.32
N LEU A 39 -5.69 13.72 12.00
CA LEU A 39 -6.42 14.69 12.79
C LEU A 39 -7.46 15.48 11.96
N TYR A 40 -7.17 15.82 10.71
CA TYR A 40 -8.10 16.55 9.84
C TYR A 40 -9.44 15.82 9.60
N ILE A 41 -9.48 14.49 9.75
CA ILE A 41 -10.72 13.69 9.66
C ILE A 41 -11.68 14.07 10.81
N LEU A 42 -11.13 14.25 12.01
CA LEU A 42 -11.91 14.66 13.18
C LEU A 42 -12.39 16.11 13.06
N PHE A 43 -11.61 16.98 12.43
CA PHE A 43 -12.03 18.33 12.10
C PHE A 43 -13.20 18.35 11.12
N LEU A 44 -13.21 17.46 10.13
CA LEU A 44 -14.35 17.29 9.22
C LEU A 44 -15.59 16.85 9.98
N GLU A 45 -15.52 15.81 10.83
CA GLU A 45 -16.66 15.38 11.66
C GLU A 45 -17.17 16.51 12.55
N ARG A 46 -16.28 17.21 13.27
CA ARG A 46 -16.68 18.33 14.13
C ARG A 46 -17.33 19.47 13.33
N ALA A 47 -16.78 19.78 12.15
CA ALA A 47 -17.36 20.81 11.29
C ALA A 47 -18.77 20.43 10.79
N LEU A 48 -18.99 19.15 10.47
CA LEU A 48 -20.33 18.64 10.13
C LEU A 48 -21.32 18.73 11.29
N ASP A 49 -20.88 18.53 12.54
CA ASP A 49 -21.72 18.69 13.72
C ASP A 49 -22.12 20.16 13.97
N LEU A 50 -21.32 21.10 13.49
CA LEU A 50 -21.53 22.53 13.63
C LEU A 50 -22.20 23.17 12.42
N LEU A 51 -22.37 22.43 11.32
CA LEU A 51 -22.94 22.95 10.09
C LEU A 51 -24.46 23.06 10.18
N ALA A 52 -25.01 24.20 9.76
CA ALA A 52 -26.44 24.35 9.60
C ALA A 52 -26.98 23.43 8.48
N PRO A 53 -28.26 23.00 8.49
CA PRO A 53 -28.83 22.12 7.46
C PRO A 53 -28.62 22.62 6.04
N ASP A 54 -28.79 23.94 5.80
CA ASP A 54 -28.56 24.59 4.50
C ASP A 54 -27.12 25.17 4.38
N GLY A 55 -26.26 24.89 5.34
CA GLY A 55 -24.89 25.45 5.42
C GLY A 55 -23.92 24.81 4.43
N ARG A 56 -22.81 25.51 4.22
CA ARG A 56 -21.70 25.03 3.38
C ARG A 56 -20.38 24.97 4.15
N LEU A 57 -19.73 23.83 4.05
CA LEU A 57 -18.38 23.57 4.58
C LEU A 57 -17.41 23.44 3.41
N THR A 58 -16.32 24.23 3.41
CA THR A 58 -15.24 24.07 2.43
C THR A 58 -13.91 23.94 3.14
N PHE A 59 -13.28 22.79 3.00
CA PHE A 59 -11.96 22.51 3.56
C PHE A 59 -10.94 22.16 2.50
N VAL A 60 -9.68 22.56 2.78
CA VAL A 60 -8.51 22.04 2.07
C VAL A 60 -7.94 20.89 2.91
N THR A 61 -7.84 19.70 2.33
CA THR A 61 -7.34 18.50 3.01
C THR A 61 -6.49 17.65 2.06
N PRO A 62 -5.67 16.72 2.57
CA PRO A 62 -5.12 15.67 1.71
C PRO A 62 -6.22 14.85 1.07
N GLU A 63 -6.16 14.58 -0.25
CA GLU A 63 -7.17 13.79 -0.98
C GLU A 63 -7.33 12.36 -0.46
N LYS A 64 -6.34 11.83 0.28
CA LYS A 64 -6.32 10.42 0.71
C LYS A 64 -7.55 9.98 1.50
N TRP A 65 -8.28 10.89 2.18
CA TRP A 65 -9.51 10.53 2.87
C TRP A 65 -10.62 10.06 1.93
N GLU A 66 -10.57 10.43 0.68
CA GLU A 66 -11.52 10.04 -0.35
C GLU A 66 -11.47 8.53 -0.64
N TYR A 67 -10.33 7.86 -0.35
CA TYR A 67 -10.15 6.46 -0.73
C TYR A 67 -9.51 5.55 0.33
N VAL A 68 -8.77 6.07 1.31
CA VAL A 68 -8.13 5.18 2.31
C VAL A 68 -9.14 4.53 3.25
N LYS A 69 -8.84 3.29 3.66
CA LYS A 69 -9.71 2.54 4.58
C LYS A 69 -9.90 3.25 5.93
N ALA A 70 -8.87 3.94 6.43
CA ALA A 70 -8.95 4.67 7.70
C ALA A 70 -10.02 5.77 7.71
N ALA A 71 -10.36 6.33 6.53
CA ALA A 71 -11.40 7.35 6.38
C ALA A 71 -12.79 6.78 5.96
N ALA A 72 -12.93 5.45 5.87
CA ALA A 72 -14.22 4.83 5.59
C ALA A 72 -15.34 5.25 6.58
N PRO A 73 -15.07 5.39 7.90
CA PRO A 73 -16.07 5.89 8.84
C PRO A 73 -16.58 7.29 8.48
N LEU A 74 -15.71 8.21 8.04
CA LEU A 74 -16.12 9.56 7.62
C LEU A 74 -17.01 9.52 6.36
N ARG A 75 -16.61 8.76 5.33
CA ARG A 75 -17.44 8.61 4.11
C ARG A 75 -18.80 7.98 4.42
N LYS A 76 -18.84 7.00 5.32
CA LYS A 76 -20.09 6.39 5.80
C LYS A 76 -20.94 7.39 6.59
N LEU A 77 -20.32 8.21 7.41
CA LEU A 77 -21.01 9.25 8.19
C LEU A 77 -21.71 10.26 7.28
N LEU A 78 -21.02 10.71 6.22
CA LEU A 78 -21.60 11.61 5.22
C LEU A 78 -22.85 10.99 4.57
N GLY A 79 -22.79 9.75 4.12
CA GLY A 79 -23.93 9.05 3.54
C GLY A 79 -25.06 8.85 4.54
N ALA A 80 -24.77 8.41 5.77
CA ALA A 80 -25.77 8.16 6.80
C ALA A 80 -26.51 9.42 7.25
N ARG A 81 -25.87 10.60 7.17
CA ARG A 81 -26.48 11.90 7.49
C ARG A 81 -27.18 12.57 6.30
N GLY A 82 -27.15 11.95 5.10
CA GLY A 82 -27.70 12.55 3.88
C GLY A 82 -26.99 13.83 3.44
N ILE A 83 -25.70 13.92 3.76
CA ILE A 83 -24.86 15.09 3.48
C ILE A 83 -24.38 15.06 2.02
N GLN A 84 -24.56 16.17 1.32
CA GLN A 84 -24.15 16.30 -0.08
C GLN A 84 -22.69 16.77 -0.17
N VAL A 85 -21.84 15.99 -0.81
CA VAL A 85 -20.57 16.50 -1.31
C VAL A 85 -20.82 17.21 -2.64
N GLU A 86 -20.74 18.52 -2.62
CA GLU A 86 -21.09 19.40 -3.75
C GLU A 86 -19.99 19.41 -4.82
N GLU A 87 -18.75 19.61 -4.36
CA GLU A 87 -17.58 19.66 -5.25
C GLU A 87 -16.33 19.05 -4.58
N ILE A 88 -15.54 18.33 -5.35
CA ILE A 88 -14.17 17.90 -5.06
C ILE A 88 -13.26 18.50 -6.12
N ASN A 89 -12.30 19.31 -5.70
CA ASN A 89 -11.33 19.94 -6.60
C ASN A 89 -9.91 19.57 -6.19
N HIS A 90 -9.25 18.73 -6.97
CA HIS A 90 -7.86 18.34 -6.79
C HIS A 90 -6.94 19.45 -7.30
N ILE A 91 -6.16 20.04 -6.41
CA ILE A 91 -5.22 21.12 -6.73
C ILE A 91 -3.79 20.59 -6.85
N GLU A 92 -2.89 21.39 -7.43
CA GLU A 92 -1.50 21.03 -7.68
C GLU A 92 -0.75 20.64 -6.39
N GLU A 93 0.23 19.74 -6.52
CA GLU A 93 1.01 19.20 -5.40
C GLU A 93 1.88 20.27 -4.72
N ASP A 94 2.31 21.29 -5.45
CA ASP A 94 3.16 22.38 -4.99
C ASP A 94 2.39 23.54 -4.33
N ALA A 95 1.07 23.43 -4.22
CA ALA A 95 0.24 24.45 -3.56
C ALA A 95 0.65 24.72 -2.10
N PHE A 96 1.38 23.78 -1.47
CA PHE A 96 1.89 23.92 -0.10
C PHE A 96 3.40 23.69 -0.05
N THR A 97 4.16 24.74 0.22
CA THR A 97 5.62 24.70 0.32
C THR A 97 6.08 23.77 1.44
N GLY A 98 6.90 22.78 1.14
CA GLY A 98 7.53 21.88 2.12
C GLY A 98 6.69 20.69 2.58
N LEU A 99 5.48 20.50 2.04
CA LEU A 99 4.64 19.32 2.29
C LEU A 99 4.48 18.51 1.00
N VAL A 100 4.88 17.25 1.03
CA VAL A 100 4.56 16.29 -0.05
C VAL A 100 3.16 15.76 0.23
N THR A 101 2.16 16.46 -0.29
CA THR A 101 0.75 16.05 -0.15
C THR A 101 0.02 16.26 -1.48
N PHE A 102 -1.05 15.53 -1.69
CA PHE A 102 -1.98 15.71 -2.80
C PHE A 102 -3.21 16.43 -2.22
N PRO A 103 -3.29 17.76 -2.31
CA PRO A 103 -4.37 18.50 -1.70
C PRO A 103 -5.65 18.46 -2.53
N SER A 104 -6.77 18.48 -1.83
CA SER A 104 -8.13 18.56 -2.36
C SER A 104 -8.91 19.65 -1.65
N VAL A 105 -9.59 20.50 -2.40
CA VAL A 105 -10.59 21.44 -1.88
C VAL A 105 -11.95 20.74 -2.00
N THR A 106 -12.57 20.43 -0.86
CA THR A 106 -13.88 19.78 -0.85
C THR A 106 -14.92 20.73 -0.29
N THR A 107 -16.01 20.91 -1.05
CA THR A 107 -17.19 21.65 -0.62
C THR A 107 -18.33 20.67 -0.33
N ILE A 108 -18.89 20.80 0.87
CA ILE A 108 -19.95 19.95 1.41
C ILE A 108 -21.14 20.85 1.76
N GLN A 109 -22.35 20.44 1.39
CA GLN A 109 -23.60 21.04 1.81
C GLN A 109 -24.22 20.20 2.93
N GLY A 110 -24.81 20.83 3.93
CA GLY A 110 -25.35 20.18 5.13
C GLY A 110 -26.44 19.14 4.83
N GLU A 111 -27.43 19.48 4.03
CA GLU A 111 -28.45 18.55 3.54
C GLU A 111 -28.55 18.69 2.01
N GLY A 112 -28.67 17.59 1.31
CA GLY A 112 -28.82 17.64 -0.14
C GLY A 112 -28.75 16.26 -0.79
N GLN A 113 -29.28 16.21 -2.00
CA GLN A 113 -29.18 15.06 -2.88
C GLN A 113 -28.77 15.54 -4.27
N GLY A 114 -27.69 15.00 -4.77
CA GLY A 114 -27.22 15.39 -6.09
C GLY A 114 -25.93 14.67 -6.50
N LYS A 115 -25.47 15.03 -7.68
CA LYS A 115 -24.17 14.56 -8.16
C LYS A 115 -23.07 15.48 -7.64
N THR A 116 -21.94 14.90 -7.31
CA THR A 116 -20.71 15.63 -6.98
C THR A 116 -20.03 16.10 -8.23
N LYS A 117 -19.70 17.38 -8.31
CA LYS A 117 -18.79 17.90 -9.33
C LYS A 117 -17.36 17.56 -8.95
N VAL A 118 -16.61 16.99 -9.86
CA VAL A 118 -15.20 16.65 -9.68
C VAL A 118 -14.36 17.44 -10.67
N VAL A 119 -13.31 18.07 -10.16
CA VAL A 119 -12.28 18.76 -10.95
C VAL A 119 -10.95 18.09 -10.66
N LEU A 120 -10.36 17.43 -11.67
CA LEU A 120 -9.07 16.78 -11.54
C LEU A 120 -7.91 17.75 -11.81
N ARG A 121 -6.69 17.40 -11.37
CA ARG A 121 -5.47 18.24 -11.55
C ARG A 121 -5.16 18.58 -13.00
N ASP A 122 -5.50 17.69 -13.93
CA ASP A 122 -5.30 17.94 -15.38
C ASP A 122 -6.36 18.86 -16.01
N GLY A 123 -7.27 19.39 -15.18
CA GLY A 123 -8.38 20.24 -15.61
C GLY A 123 -9.62 19.47 -16.11
N THR A 124 -9.60 18.14 -16.08
CA THR A 124 -10.80 17.33 -16.42
C THR A 124 -11.90 17.61 -15.41
N VAL A 125 -13.10 17.86 -15.90
CA VAL A 125 -14.31 18.14 -15.08
C VAL A 125 -15.40 17.14 -15.45
N HIS A 126 -15.97 16.50 -14.45
CA HIS A 126 -17.14 15.64 -14.61
C HIS A 126 -18.04 15.66 -13.38
N THR A 127 -19.18 14.99 -13.45
CA THR A 127 -20.10 14.82 -12.31
C THR A 127 -20.33 13.33 -12.06
N THR A 128 -20.35 12.96 -10.78
CA THR A 128 -20.54 11.57 -10.37
C THR A 128 -21.40 11.45 -9.12
N THR A 129 -21.90 10.26 -8.85
CA THR A 129 -22.54 9.91 -7.58
C THR A 129 -21.54 9.15 -6.73
N LEU A 130 -21.24 9.67 -5.54
CA LEU A 130 -20.31 9.04 -4.62
C LEU A 130 -21.00 7.92 -3.82
N PRO A 131 -20.30 6.79 -3.52
CA PRO A 131 -20.80 5.77 -2.61
C PRO A 131 -21.05 6.34 -1.20
N ASP A 132 -22.16 5.97 -0.58
CA ASP A 132 -22.62 6.43 0.75
C ASP A 132 -22.31 5.44 1.88
N ASN A 133 -21.79 4.26 1.56
CA ASN A 133 -21.58 3.13 2.47
C ASN A 133 -20.15 3.05 3.06
N GLY A 134 -19.31 4.08 2.83
CA GLY A 134 -17.92 4.15 3.28
C GLY A 134 -16.89 3.52 2.33
N GLN A 135 -17.32 2.98 1.20
CA GLN A 135 -16.40 2.53 0.14
C GLN A 135 -15.49 3.65 -0.37
N SER A 136 -14.41 3.29 -1.05
CA SER A 136 -13.52 4.24 -1.73
C SER A 136 -14.28 4.99 -2.82
N TRP A 137 -14.02 6.29 -2.92
CA TRP A 137 -14.56 7.14 -3.99
C TRP A 137 -13.62 7.23 -5.20
N ALA A 138 -12.42 6.64 -5.10
CA ALA A 138 -11.35 6.83 -6.08
C ALA A 138 -11.79 6.58 -7.53
N ALA A 139 -12.45 5.45 -7.81
CA ALA A 139 -12.92 5.13 -9.15
C ALA A 139 -13.92 6.19 -9.68
N LYS A 140 -14.90 6.56 -8.86
CA LYS A 140 -15.92 7.57 -9.24
C LYS A 140 -15.31 8.97 -9.44
N ILE A 141 -14.35 9.36 -8.58
CA ILE A 141 -13.63 10.65 -8.70
C ILE A 141 -12.77 10.67 -9.96
N ARG A 142 -12.13 9.56 -10.32
CA ARG A 142 -11.30 9.48 -11.52
C ARG A 142 -12.09 9.25 -12.82
N GLY A 143 -13.41 9.10 -12.73
CA GLY A 143 -14.29 8.89 -13.87
C GLY A 143 -14.14 7.52 -14.53
N ALA A 144 -13.55 6.54 -13.82
CA ALA A 144 -13.41 5.19 -14.32
C ALA A 144 -14.77 4.49 -14.42
N ASP A 145 -15.08 3.91 -15.56
CA ASP A 145 -16.25 3.05 -15.72
C ASP A 145 -15.84 1.60 -15.48
N LEU A 146 -16.00 1.17 -14.23
CA LEU A 146 -15.68 -0.18 -13.80
C LEU A 146 -16.92 -1.09 -13.72
N SER A 147 -18.02 -0.72 -14.36
CA SER A 147 -19.30 -1.45 -14.26
C SER A 147 -19.20 -2.90 -14.76
N GLU A 148 -18.35 -3.18 -15.73
CA GLU A 148 -18.09 -4.53 -16.23
C GLU A 148 -17.29 -5.41 -15.26
N MET A 149 -16.64 -4.80 -14.24
CA MET A 149 -15.80 -5.48 -13.27
C MET A 149 -16.51 -5.75 -11.92
N GLU A 150 -17.73 -5.25 -11.71
CA GLU A 150 -18.40 -5.29 -10.40
C GLU A 150 -18.86 -6.69 -9.95
N THR A 151 -18.81 -7.70 -10.82
CA THR A 151 -19.37 -9.04 -10.57
C THR A 151 -18.34 -10.18 -10.54
N GLY A 152 -17.06 -9.87 -10.62
CA GLY A 152 -15.98 -10.85 -10.72
C GLY A 152 -15.53 -11.45 -9.39
N VAL A 153 -14.85 -12.59 -9.48
CA VAL A 153 -14.07 -13.15 -8.38
C VAL A 153 -12.83 -12.28 -8.20
N THR A 154 -12.53 -11.88 -6.98
CA THR A 154 -11.41 -10.96 -6.73
C THR A 154 -10.05 -11.66 -6.76
N LEU A 155 -8.99 -10.92 -7.06
CA LEU A 155 -7.60 -11.43 -7.01
C LEU A 155 -7.27 -12.07 -5.65
N GLY A 156 -7.86 -11.55 -4.57
CA GLY A 156 -7.69 -12.09 -3.22
C GLY A 156 -8.29 -13.47 -3.03
N GLU A 157 -9.28 -13.85 -3.84
CA GLU A 157 -10.00 -15.14 -3.78
C GLU A 157 -9.37 -16.19 -4.70
N VAL A 158 -8.51 -15.79 -5.63
CA VAL A 158 -7.81 -16.69 -6.58
C VAL A 158 -6.29 -16.76 -6.33
N THR A 159 -5.83 -16.22 -5.20
CA THR A 159 -4.42 -16.21 -4.84
C THR A 159 -4.19 -16.64 -3.40
N THR A 160 -3.35 -17.64 -3.20
CA THR A 160 -2.87 -18.04 -1.87
C THR A 160 -2.19 -16.89 -1.13
N ARG A 161 -1.45 -16.05 -1.89
CA ARG A 161 -0.71 -14.93 -1.31
C ARG A 161 -0.61 -13.74 -2.27
N VAL A 162 -0.79 -12.55 -1.72
CA VAL A 162 -0.36 -11.27 -2.31
C VAL A 162 0.39 -10.51 -1.22
N SER A 163 1.69 -10.31 -1.37
CA SER A 163 2.54 -9.77 -0.30
C SER A 163 3.73 -8.98 -0.85
N ALA A 164 4.30 -8.12 -0.01
CA ALA A 164 5.63 -7.56 -0.26
C ALA A 164 6.68 -8.68 -0.19
N GLY A 165 7.78 -8.49 -0.92
CA GLY A 165 8.97 -9.32 -0.78
C GLY A 165 9.68 -9.08 0.56
N MET A 166 10.81 -9.75 0.75
CA MET A 166 11.45 -9.87 2.06
C MET A 166 12.29 -8.64 2.44
N ALA A 167 12.15 -8.25 3.71
CA ALA A 167 13.02 -7.30 4.38
C ALA A 167 14.01 -8.05 5.27
N THR A 168 15.29 -8.04 4.88
CA THR A 168 16.35 -8.69 5.69
C THR A 168 16.74 -7.85 6.91
N GLY A 169 16.53 -6.53 6.82
CA GLY A 169 17.01 -5.56 7.81
C GLY A 169 18.53 -5.30 7.75
N ALA A 170 19.23 -5.95 6.81
CA ALA A 170 20.66 -5.74 6.55
C ALA A 170 21.00 -6.19 5.11
N ASP A 171 20.37 -5.58 4.12
CA ASP A 171 20.61 -5.92 2.70
C ASP A 171 22.08 -5.80 2.30
N SER A 172 22.81 -4.87 2.90
CA SER A 172 24.25 -4.73 2.65
C SER A 172 25.13 -5.87 3.22
N VAL A 173 24.52 -6.82 3.95
CA VAL A 173 25.17 -8.06 4.39
C VAL A 173 24.59 -9.25 3.66
N PHE A 174 23.26 -9.37 3.61
CA PHE A 174 22.58 -10.54 3.08
C PHE A 174 22.40 -10.54 1.55
N VAL A 175 22.65 -9.41 0.89
CA VAL A 175 22.53 -9.32 -0.59
C VAL A 175 23.91 -9.14 -1.21
N GLU A 176 24.28 -10.08 -2.06
CA GLU A 176 25.56 -10.10 -2.75
C GLU A 176 25.33 -10.23 -4.27
N LYS A 177 26.34 -9.90 -5.07
CA LYS A 177 26.37 -10.38 -6.45
C LYS A 177 26.70 -11.87 -6.46
N ARG A 178 26.12 -12.60 -7.38
CA ARG A 178 26.36 -14.05 -7.49
C ARG A 178 27.84 -14.40 -7.63
N SER A 179 28.62 -13.56 -8.32
CA SER A 179 30.07 -13.73 -8.50
C SER A 179 30.90 -13.46 -7.24
N GLU A 180 30.33 -12.80 -6.24
CA GLU A 180 30.99 -12.38 -5.01
C GLU A 180 30.65 -13.30 -3.82
N VAL A 181 29.72 -14.25 -4.01
CA VAL A 181 29.35 -15.23 -2.99
C VAL A 181 30.53 -16.14 -2.65
N PRO A 182 30.88 -16.30 -1.36
CA PRO A 182 31.94 -17.22 -0.95
C PRO A 182 31.68 -18.66 -1.45
N PRO A 183 32.65 -19.31 -2.08
CA PRO A 183 32.49 -20.69 -2.59
C PRO A 183 32.15 -21.72 -1.50
N SER A 184 32.46 -21.40 -0.23
CA SER A 184 32.12 -22.24 0.93
C SER A 184 30.64 -22.27 1.26
N LEU A 185 29.86 -21.28 0.81
CA LEU A 185 28.42 -21.26 1.03
C LEU A 185 27.73 -22.28 0.11
N LYS A 186 26.99 -23.21 0.71
CA LYS A 186 26.20 -24.20 -0.03
C LYS A 186 25.11 -23.52 -0.86
N PRO A 187 24.70 -24.12 -1.99
CA PRO A 187 23.58 -23.62 -2.79
C PRO A 187 22.31 -23.36 -2.00
N ASP A 188 22.03 -24.17 -0.98
CA ASP A 188 20.83 -24.06 -0.13
C ASP A 188 20.77 -22.76 0.69
N TRP A 189 21.89 -22.09 0.89
CA TRP A 189 21.98 -20.79 1.57
C TRP A 189 21.81 -19.61 0.62
N VAL A 190 21.77 -19.85 -0.70
CA VAL A 190 21.91 -18.80 -1.71
C VAL A 190 20.72 -18.85 -2.67
N HIS A 191 19.85 -17.88 -2.58
CA HIS A 191 18.69 -17.75 -3.46
C HIS A 191 18.84 -16.55 -4.41
N PRO A 192 18.47 -16.68 -5.70
CA PRO A 192 18.34 -15.51 -6.57
C PRO A 192 17.41 -14.48 -5.94
N THR A 193 17.72 -13.20 -6.12
CA THR A 193 16.85 -12.10 -5.62
C THR A 193 16.73 -10.99 -6.64
N VAL A 194 15.73 -10.13 -6.45
CA VAL A 194 15.47 -8.95 -7.28
C VAL A 194 14.91 -7.82 -6.44
N SER A 195 15.39 -6.59 -6.68
CA SER A 195 14.81 -5.36 -6.13
C SER A 195 13.94 -4.64 -7.16
N GLY A 196 13.13 -3.68 -6.74
CA GLY A 196 12.33 -2.86 -7.64
C GLY A 196 13.15 -2.11 -8.69
N ARG A 197 14.41 -1.73 -8.38
CA ARG A 197 15.34 -1.12 -9.36
C ARG A 197 15.87 -2.11 -10.40
N GLN A 198 15.86 -3.40 -10.10
CA GLN A 198 16.38 -4.46 -10.97
C GLN A 198 15.27 -5.16 -11.74
N LEU A 199 14.05 -5.23 -11.17
CA LEU A 199 12.91 -5.88 -11.78
C LEU A 199 12.56 -5.23 -13.12
N GLY A 200 12.37 -6.06 -14.12
CA GLY A 200 12.03 -5.63 -15.49
C GLY A 200 13.20 -5.10 -16.30
N LYS A 201 14.41 -4.97 -15.73
CA LYS A 201 15.58 -4.73 -16.54
C LYS A 201 15.80 -5.91 -17.49
N ASN A 202 15.98 -5.61 -18.76
CA ASN A 202 16.09 -6.62 -19.82
C ASN A 202 14.88 -7.59 -19.93
N GLY A 203 13.67 -7.13 -19.54
CA GLY A 203 12.45 -7.92 -19.58
C GLY A 203 12.42 -9.11 -18.62
N SER A 204 13.25 -9.14 -17.59
CA SER A 204 13.41 -10.30 -16.71
C SER A 204 12.95 -10.01 -15.27
N PRO A 205 12.30 -10.97 -14.57
CA PRO A 205 12.04 -10.91 -13.14
C PRO A 205 13.27 -11.25 -12.28
N ARG A 206 14.43 -11.42 -12.88
CA ARG A 206 15.66 -11.90 -12.23
C ARG A 206 16.78 -10.87 -12.34
N SER A 207 17.75 -10.96 -11.43
CA SER A 207 18.96 -10.15 -11.45
C SER A 207 20.21 -11.03 -11.23
N ASP A 208 21.38 -10.43 -11.25
CA ASP A 208 22.65 -11.04 -10.88
C ASP A 208 22.88 -11.12 -9.37
N SER A 209 21.96 -10.54 -8.60
CA SER A 209 22.04 -10.54 -7.14
C SER A 209 21.45 -11.80 -6.53
N VAL A 210 21.97 -12.16 -5.37
CA VAL A 210 21.49 -13.27 -4.56
C VAL A 210 21.26 -12.83 -3.12
N LEU A 211 20.36 -13.53 -2.43
CA LEU A 211 20.13 -13.46 -0.99
C LEU A 211 20.84 -14.63 -0.30
N ILE A 212 21.59 -14.32 0.75
CA ILE A 212 22.16 -15.33 1.66
C ILE A 212 21.12 -15.54 2.78
N CYS A 213 20.53 -16.74 2.82
CA CYS A 213 19.31 -17.06 3.56
C CYS A 213 19.56 -18.07 4.68
N PRO A 214 19.38 -17.71 5.96
CA PRO A 214 19.55 -18.62 7.10
C PRO A 214 18.30 -19.47 7.40
N TYR A 215 17.37 -19.56 6.47
CA TYR A 215 16.12 -20.29 6.67
C TYR A 215 16.06 -21.54 5.78
N ARG A 216 15.50 -22.61 6.33
CA ARG A 216 15.19 -23.82 5.57
C ARG A 216 14.00 -23.60 4.63
N ALA A 217 13.80 -24.48 3.69
CA ALA A 217 12.67 -24.42 2.74
C ALA A 217 11.29 -24.45 3.41
N ASN A 218 11.19 -24.97 4.63
CA ASN A 218 9.96 -24.93 5.43
C ASN A 218 9.77 -23.61 6.23
N GLY A 219 10.66 -22.63 6.07
CA GLY A 219 10.61 -21.36 6.77
C GLY A 219 11.22 -21.35 8.18
N THR A 220 11.74 -22.47 8.67
CA THR A 220 12.40 -22.49 9.98
C THR A 220 13.81 -21.92 9.91
N LEU A 221 14.15 -21.08 10.88
CA LEU A 221 15.52 -20.56 11.04
C LEU A 221 16.45 -21.73 11.41
N VAL A 222 17.60 -21.84 10.76
CA VAL A 222 18.61 -22.86 11.09
C VAL A 222 19.19 -22.58 12.46
N GLU A 223 19.39 -23.63 13.26
CA GLU A 223 19.97 -23.49 14.61
C GLU A 223 21.45 -23.09 14.54
N GLU A 224 21.92 -22.32 15.54
CA GLU A 224 23.26 -21.70 15.51
C GLU A 224 24.38 -22.73 15.38
N GLN A 225 24.23 -23.89 16.01
CA GLN A 225 25.19 -25.00 15.90
C GLN A 225 25.24 -25.69 14.53
N GLU A 226 24.23 -25.48 13.69
CA GLU A 226 24.11 -26.07 12.35
C GLU A 226 24.50 -25.10 11.22
N LEU A 227 24.89 -23.86 11.55
CA LEU A 227 25.18 -22.83 10.57
C LEU A 227 26.41 -23.14 9.68
N GLY A 228 27.42 -23.88 10.20
CA GLY A 228 28.59 -24.24 9.43
C GLY A 228 29.24 -23.05 8.72
N ALA A 229 29.53 -23.19 7.42
CA ALA A 229 30.14 -22.15 6.61
C ALA A 229 29.34 -20.84 6.57
N PHE A 230 28.00 -20.88 6.69
CA PHE A 230 27.20 -19.66 6.86
C PHE A 230 27.55 -18.94 8.16
N GLY A 231 27.71 -19.68 9.27
CA GLY A 231 28.08 -19.10 10.56
C GLY A 231 29.46 -18.43 10.52
N GLU A 232 30.44 -19.07 9.87
CA GLU A 232 31.80 -18.51 9.67
C GLU A 232 31.73 -17.22 8.86
N TRP A 233 30.98 -17.21 7.77
CA TRP A 233 30.76 -16.02 6.95
C TRP A 233 30.04 -14.92 7.73
N ALA A 234 28.93 -15.24 8.39
CA ALA A 234 28.10 -14.29 9.12
C ALA A 234 28.86 -13.68 10.33
N GLN A 235 29.79 -14.41 10.93
CA GLN A 235 30.61 -13.95 12.05
C GLN A 235 31.42 -12.70 11.71
N SER A 236 31.91 -12.57 10.48
CA SER A 236 32.59 -11.35 10.01
C SER A 236 31.70 -10.10 10.01
N HIS A 237 30.39 -10.28 9.99
CA HIS A 237 29.37 -9.22 10.01
C HIS A 237 28.63 -9.07 11.36
N ARG A 238 29.02 -9.85 12.37
CA ARG A 238 28.28 -10.02 13.61
C ARG A 238 27.93 -8.70 14.30
N ALA A 239 28.88 -7.81 14.49
CA ALA A 239 28.64 -6.51 15.15
C ALA A 239 27.54 -5.71 14.47
N ARG A 240 27.50 -5.69 13.13
CA ARG A 240 26.47 -5.01 12.34
C ARG A 240 25.11 -5.70 12.45
N LEU A 241 25.11 -7.03 12.46
CA LEU A 241 23.89 -7.83 12.54
C LEU A 241 23.24 -7.72 13.93
N GLU A 242 24.02 -7.69 15.01
CA GLU A 242 23.55 -7.51 16.39
C GLU A 242 23.00 -6.11 16.64
N ASP A 243 23.49 -5.08 15.92
CA ASP A 243 23.04 -3.70 16.09
C ASP A 243 21.61 -3.44 15.61
N ARG A 244 21.00 -4.34 14.85
CA ARG A 244 19.64 -4.19 14.29
C ARG A 244 18.56 -4.16 15.37
N SER A 245 17.52 -3.35 15.13
CA SER A 245 16.39 -3.20 16.05
C SER A 245 15.63 -4.51 16.29
N CYS A 246 15.54 -5.38 15.30
CA CYS A 246 14.88 -6.70 15.43
C CYS A 246 15.64 -7.64 16.39
N VAL A 247 16.95 -7.46 16.55
CA VAL A 247 17.76 -8.19 17.52
C VAL A 247 17.64 -7.54 18.90
N LYS A 248 17.92 -6.23 18.99
CA LYS A 248 17.96 -5.49 20.26
C LYS A 248 16.60 -5.37 20.95
N LYS A 249 15.52 -5.13 20.20
CA LYS A 249 14.18 -4.86 20.75
C LYS A 249 13.26 -6.07 20.72
N ALA A 250 13.34 -6.91 19.68
CA ALA A 250 12.45 -8.06 19.49
C ALA A 250 13.10 -9.41 19.85
N GLY A 251 14.36 -9.43 20.30
CA GLY A 251 15.04 -10.64 20.76
C GLY A 251 15.29 -11.70 19.68
N LYS A 252 15.30 -11.33 18.40
CA LYS A 252 15.63 -12.26 17.31
C LYS A 252 17.09 -12.70 17.39
N LYS A 253 17.39 -13.90 16.91
CA LYS A 253 18.78 -14.34 16.75
C LYS A 253 19.54 -13.38 15.84
N TRP A 254 20.78 -13.10 16.14
CA TRP A 254 21.57 -12.06 15.48
C TRP A 254 21.77 -12.25 13.98
N TYR A 255 21.66 -13.48 13.46
CA TYR A 255 21.75 -13.81 12.05
C TYR A 255 20.38 -13.94 11.35
N ALA A 256 19.27 -13.85 12.10
CA ALA A 256 17.92 -13.91 11.53
C ALA A 256 17.60 -12.65 10.70
N TRP A 257 16.78 -12.75 9.69
CA TRP A 257 16.25 -11.59 8.98
C TRP A 257 15.26 -10.78 9.83
N HIS A 258 15.02 -9.53 9.42
CA HIS A 258 14.02 -8.69 10.07
C HIS A 258 12.63 -9.33 10.04
N GLU A 259 12.26 -9.92 8.91
CA GLU A 259 11.02 -10.67 8.73
C GLU A 259 11.32 -12.17 8.62
N THR A 260 10.41 -12.99 9.13
CA THR A 260 10.47 -14.43 8.94
C THR A 260 9.87 -14.75 7.56
N PRO A 261 10.63 -15.36 6.65
CA PRO A 261 10.17 -15.58 5.30
C PRO A 261 9.13 -16.73 5.21
N PRO A 262 8.03 -16.55 4.49
CA PRO A 262 7.11 -17.63 4.15
C PRO A 262 7.71 -18.46 2.99
N MET A 263 8.75 -19.25 3.29
CA MET A 263 9.56 -19.93 2.28
C MET A 263 8.74 -20.82 1.35
N GLN A 264 7.66 -21.44 1.85
CA GLN A 264 6.78 -22.27 1.04
C GLN A 264 6.12 -21.49 -0.10
N ASP A 265 5.73 -20.24 0.16
CA ASP A 265 5.16 -19.36 -0.87
C ASP A 265 6.25 -18.73 -1.74
N LEU A 266 7.43 -18.47 -1.17
CA LEU A 266 8.55 -17.85 -1.88
C LEU A 266 9.25 -18.83 -2.83
N LEU A 267 9.24 -20.13 -2.54
CA LEU A 267 9.92 -21.15 -3.33
C LEU A 267 8.96 -21.91 -4.28
N GLN A 268 8.05 -21.15 -4.93
CA GLN A 268 7.16 -21.68 -5.96
C GLN A 268 6.95 -20.64 -7.07
N PRO A 269 6.42 -21.03 -8.24
CA PRO A 269 6.10 -20.10 -9.31
C PRO A 269 5.21 -18.96 -8.80
N LYS A 270 5.54 -17.75 -9.17
CA LYS A 270 4.85 -16.54 -8.70
C LYS A 270 4.88 -15.44 -9.75
N ILE A 271 3.94 -14.53 -9.68
CA ILE A 271 3.94 -13.28 -10.45
C ILE A 271 4.53 -12.19 -9.56
N VAL A 272 5.49 -11.43 -10.07
CA VAL A 272 6.19 -10.36 -9.34
C VAL A 272 5.94 -9.00 -9.97
N PHE A 273 5.91 -7.95 -9.15
CA PHE A 273 5.66 -6.58 -9.59
C PHE A 273 6.30 -5.58 -8.62
N LYS A 274 6.46 -4.31 -9.03
CA LYS A 274 7.02 -3.28 -8.16
C LYS A 274 5.96 -2.71 -7.21
N ASP A 275 6.37 -2.34 -6.00
CA ASP A 275 5.53 -1.60 -5.03
C ASP A 275 5.05 -0.27 -5.62
N ILE A 276 5.97 0.46 -6.29
CA ILE A 276 5.70 1.78 -6.86
C ILE A 276 6.11 1.76 -8.34
N GLU A 277 5.16 2.02 -9.23
CA GLU A 277 5.37 2.07 -10.67
C GLU A 277 4.42 3.08 -11.31
N LYS A 278 4.86 3.75 -12.39
CA LYS A 278 4.02 4.69 -13.13
C LYS A 278 3.00 3.96 -14.00
N GLU A 279 3.48 2.92 -14.65
CA GLU A 279 2.67 1.99 -15.46
C GLU A 279 2.85 0.60 -14.86
N PRO A 280 1.90 0.09 -14.06
CA PRO A 280 1.99 -1.21 -13.43
C PRO A 280 2.32 -2.31 -14.43
N ARG A 281 3.31 -3.13 -14.10
CA ARG A 281 3.69 -4.29 -14.90
C ARG A 281 3.93 -5.50 -14.02
N PHE A 282 3.53 -6.66 -14.52
CA PHE A 282 3.60 -7.94 -13.85
C PHE A 282 4.48 -8.90 -14.65
N TRP A 283 5.38 -9.60 -13.97
CA TRP A 283 6.33 -10.52 -14.59
C TRP A 283 6.19 -11.93 -14.02
N ALA A 284 6.26 -12.93 -14.89
CA ALA A 284 6.26 -14.33 -14.50
C ALA A 284 7.62 -14.77 -13.93
N GLU A 285 7.65 -15.19 -12.69
CA GLU A 285 8.76 -15.94 -12.11
C GLU A 285 8.37 -17.43 -12.02
N ARG A 286 8.61 -18.18 -13.09
CA ARG A 286 8.10 -19.55 -13.27
C ARG A 286 8.95 -20.61 -12.58
N LYS A 287 10.23 -20.32 -12.31
CA LYS A 287 11.16 -21.30 -11.74
C LYS A 287 10.93 -21.49 -10.24
N GLY A 288 10.33 -20.52 -9.58
CA GLY A 288 10.00 -20.60 -8.18
C GLY A 288 11.20 -20.49 -7.24
N ASP A 289 12.35 -19.98 -7.68
CA ASP A 289 13.58 -19.91 -6.88
C ASP A 289 13.99 -18.48 -6.48
N VAL A 290 13.37 -17.44 -7.06
CA VAL A 290 13.65 -16.03 -6.71
C VAL A 290 12.94 -15.64 -5.44
N ILE A 291 13.68 -15.13 -4.46
CA ILE A 291 13.13 -14.43 -3.28
C ILE A 291 13.15 -12.92 -3.55
N PRO A 292 12.00 -12.28 -3.81
CA PRO A 292 11.95 -10.85 -4.06
C PRO A 292 12.25 -10.05 -2.79
N ARG A 293 12.89 -8.87 -2.93
CA ARG A 293 13.13 -7.94 -1.83
C ARG A 293 11.90 -7.04 -1.60
N HIS A 294 11.81 -6.40 -0.44
CA HIS A 294 10.66 -5.62 0.03
C HIS A 294 10.09 -4.58 -0.97
N SER A 295 10.89 -4.10 -1.92
CA SER A 295 10.46 -3.19 -2.99
C SER A 295 9.83 -3.90 -4.20
N VAL A 296 9.76 -5.22 -4.17
CA VAL A 296 9.08 -6.07 -5.16
C VAL A 296 8.02 -6.87 -4.44
N TYR A 297 6.79 -6.74 -4.89
CA TYR A 297 5.67 -7.54 -4.41
C TYR A 297 5.54 -8.81 -5.24
N TYR A 298 4.87 -9.78 -4.68
CA TYR A 298 4.58 -11.03 -5.38
C TYR A 298 3.19 -11.54 -5.06
N LEU A 299 2.64 -12.29 -5.99
CA LEU A 299 1.43 -13.05 -5.79
C LEU A 299 1.63 -14.49 -6.26
N VAL A 300 0.98 -15.40 -5.54
CA VAL A 300 0.99 -16.84 -5.80
C VAL A 300 -0.44 -17.24 -6.14
N PRO A 301 -0.71 -17.67 -7.39
CA PRO A 301 -2.03 -18.17 -7.77
C PRO A 301 -2.42 -19.41 -6.96
N ASP A 302 -3.71 -19.59 -6.71
CA ASP A 302 -4.26 -20.80 -6.11
C ASP A 302 -4.15 -22.01 -7.05
N GLN A 303 -4.23 -23.21 -6.50
CA GLN A 303 -4.28 -24.42 -7.31
C GLN A 303 -5.52 -24.39 -8.21
N GLY A 304 -5.29 -24.64 -9.51
CA GLY A 304 -6.36 -24.64 -10.51
C GLY A 304 -6.57 -23.29 -11.21
N VAL A 305 -5.94 -22.23 -10.74
CA VAL A 305 -5.91 -20.93 -11.43
C VAL A 305 -4.84 -20.97 -12.53
N SER A 306 -5.23 -20.62 -13.75
CA SER A 306 -4.29 -20.53 -14.87
C SER A 306 -3.31 -19.38 -14.65
N PHE A 307 -2.02 -19.73 -14.48
CA PHE A 307 -0.95 -18.74 -14.27
C PHE A 307 -0.82 -17.76 -15.45
N ASP A 308 -0.97 -18.26 -16.66
CA ASP A 308 -0.82 -17.45 -17.87
C ASP A 308 -2.00 -16.51 -18.09
N GLU A 309 -3.22 -16.99 -17.92
CA GLU A 309 -4.44 -16.16 -18.00
C GLU A 309 -4.42 -15.07 -16.91
N LEU A 310 -4.03 -15.40 -15.68
CA LEU A 310 -3.91 -14.41 -14.62
C LEU A 310 -2.85 -13.35 -14.94
N LEU A 311 -1.69 -13.77 -15.48
CA LEU A 311 -0.63 -12.82 -15.87
C LEU A 311 -1.08 -11.91 -17.00
N GLU A 312 -1.78 -12.45 -18.01
CA GLU A 312 -2.34 -11.69 -19.12
C GLU A 312 -3.38 -10.67 -18.60
N TYR A 313 -4.30 -11.13 -17.75
CA TYR A 313 -5.31 -10.28 -17.14
C TYR A 313 -4.67 -9.12 -16.35
N LEU A 314 -3.70 -9.38 -15.48
CA LEU A 314 -3.02 -8.34 -14.69
C LEU A 314 -2.31 -7.29 -15.54
N ASN A 315 -1.87 -7.64 -16.74
CA ASN A 315 -1.26 -6.72 -17.71
C ASN A 315 -2.28 -6.16 -18.73
N SER A 316 -3.56 -6.51 -18.62
CA SER A 316 -4.60 -6.03 -19.54
C SER A 316 -4.96 -4.56 -19.30
N PRO A 317 -5.48 -3.85 -20.32
CA PRO A 317 -5.93 -2.46 -20.15
C PRO A 317 -6.98 -2.29 -19.06
N ILE A 318 -7.91 -3.23 -18.91
CA ILE A 318 -8.98 -3.15 -17.91
C ILE A 318 -8.44 -3.27 -16.47
N ALA A 319 -7.47 -4.16 -16.22
CA ALA A 319 -6.83 -4.26 -14.91
C ALA A 319 -5.97 -3.02 -14.61
N GLN A 320 -5.33 -2.44 -15.64
CA GLN A 320 -4.56 -1.18 -15.50
C GLN A 320 -5.50 -0.03 -15.12
N GLU A 321 -6.63 0.12 -15.81
CA GLU A 321 -7.63 1.14 -15.51
C GLU A 321 -8.16 1.00 -14.07
N TRP A 322 -8.44 -0.24 -13.65
CA TRP A 322 -8.84 -0.49 -12.26
C TRP A 322 -7.74 -0.08 -11.26
N MET A 323 -6.49 -0.43 -11.53
CA MET A 323 -5.37 -0.06 -10.66
C MET A 323 -5.18 1.46 -10.61
N GLU A 324 -5.27 2.15 -11.74
CA GLU A 324 -5.23 3.60 -11.80
C GLU A 324 -6.37 4.24 -11.01
N ALA A 325 -7.55 3.65 -11.05
CA ALA A 325 -8.72 4.13 -10.34
C ALA A 325 -8.67 3.89 -8.82
N ASN A 326 -8.06 2.80 -8.36
CA ASN A 326 -8.18 2.35 -6.97
C ASN A 326 -6.89 2.41 -6.17
N CYS A 327 -5.71 2.33 -6.81
CA CYS A 327 -4.44 2.39 -6.11
C CYS A 327 -4.09 3.81 -5.66
N GLN A 328 -3.40 3.89 -4.53
CA GLN A 328 -2.92 5.16 -3.99
C GLN A 328 -1.92 5.80 -4.95
N ARG A 329 -2.08 7.09 -5.24
CA ARG A 329 -1.07 7.86 -5.97
C ARG A 329 0.13 8.18 -5.09
N ALA A 330 1.30 8.10 -5.66
CA ALA A 330 2.57 8.57 -5.14
C ALA A 330 3.07 9.74 -6.01
N ALA A 331 4.07 10.47 -5.54
CA ALA A 331 4.62 11.63 -6.25
C ALA A 331 4.93 11.35 -7.74
N ASN A 332 4.83 12.36 -8.58
CA ASN A 332 5.11 12.30 -10.03
C ASN A 332 4.23 11.31 -10.82
N GLY A 333 3.00 11.10 -10.40
CA GLY A 333 2.02 10.24 -11.08
C GLY A 333 2.27 8.73 -10.93
N PHE A 334 3.14 8.32 -10.02
CA PHE A 334 3.33 6.90 -9.70
C PHE A 334 2.12 6.35 -8.94
N LEU A 335 1.85 5.06 -9.11
CA LEU A 335 0.87 4.30 -8.33
C LEU A 335 1.57 3.43 -7.29
N ARG A 336 0.96 3.30 -6.12
CA ARG A 336 1.41 2.40 -5.06
C ARG A 336 0.54 1.16 -5.02
N LEU A 337 1.10 0.03 -5.45
CA LEU A 337 0.42 -1.25 -5.61
C LEU A 337 0.41 -2.04 -4.28
N GLN A 338 -0.39 -1.54 -3.32
CA GLN A 338 -0.50 -2.21 -2.02
C GLN A 338 -1.30 -3.51 -2.12
N SER A 339 -0.79 -4.59 -1.51
CA SER A 339 -1.43 -5.92 -1.52
C SER A 339 -2.89 -5.89 -1.11
N ARG A 340 -3.24 -5.10 -0.08
CA ARG A 340 -4.64 -4.99 0.40
C ARG A 340 -5.59 -4.38 -0.64
N VAL A 341 -5.09 -3.50 -1.50
CA VAL A 341 -5.89 -2.89 -2.59
C VAL A 341 -5.97 -3.87 -3.73
N LEU A 342 -4.83 -4.41 -4.19
CA LEU A 342 -4.78 -5.37 -5.29
C LEU A 342 -5.62 -6.62 -5.05
N ARG A 343 -5.72 -7.09 -3.80
CA ARG A 343 -6.61 -8.21 -3.46
C ARG A 343 -8.08 -7.95 -3.78
N GLN A 344 -8.48 -6.70 -4.00
CA GLN A 344 -9.85 -6.31 -4.37
C GLN A 344 -10.02 -6.16 -5.90
N LEU A 345 -8.96 -6.33 -6.69
CA LEU A 345 -9.05 -6.35 -8.16
C LEU A 345 -9.95 -7.52 -8.57
N PRO A 346 -11.04 -7.28 -9.29
CA PRO A 346 -12.01 -8.29 -9.72
C PRO A 346 -11.44 -9.31 -10.68
#